data_11e392b38e7d0c7e745c46c1b36abf88
#
_entry.id   11e392b38e7d0c7e745c46c1b36abf88
#
_cell.length_a   1.000
_cell.length_b   1.000
_cell.length_c   1.000
_cell.angle_alpha   90.00
_cell.angle_beta   90.00
_cell.angle_gamma   90.00
#
_symmetry.space_group_name_H-M   'P 1'
#
loop_
_entity.id
_entity.type
_entity.pdbx_description
1 polymer ?
#
loop_
_entity_poly.entity_id
_entity_poly.type
_entity_poly.pdbx_seq_one_letter_code
_entity_poly.pdbx_strand_id
1 'polypeptide(L)'
;MFADPGFRRLFAAAAASRLGTSVGQLALPLAAVTALGAGPAEVGTLATASTLAFLLIGLPAGAWVDRVRRRPVMVTADLARAVLLGSVPLAWWAGALTLTQLYAVALLCGAATVFFDVADQSYLPHLVGPGRLTAANTALVSMDAANQLAGRSVGGLMVELLSAPVAIAVDALSFLWSALCLRSIRRPEPRSHPAGVGLGRDIAEGVRLVTRHPILRAFTAEGALTNLGIQIVQTMLPVLFVREPGLSPLWLGAFLGVGGAGSLLGSAAARRLGRRLGEGRLILLTSVGIVPFLPLVPMLDGGAGLWAAGAAWTVLTVKVGVSNVIKVSYRQRATPDRLLGRVGATMRFLLTGALAIGAGVSGLVGELAGVRTALWAGVGVLAVSCLPIVCSPLRALRDLPAGEEPARPHDAG
;
A
#
# COMPACT_ATOMS: atom_id res chain seq x y z
N MET A 1 -13.10 25.08 -0.08
CA MET A 1 -12.62 23.91 -0.84
C MET A 1 -13.79 23.07 -1.36
N PHE A 2 -14.69 22.56 -0.53
CA PHE A 2 -15.89 21.80 -0.96
C PHE A 2 -16.95 22.64 -1.71
N ALA A 3 -16.85 23.95 -1.70
CA ALA A 3 -17.64 24.81 -2.58
C ALA A 3 -17.25 24.70 -4.07
N ASP A 4 -16.02 24.23 -4.37
CA ASP A 4 -15.57 23.98 -5.74
C ASP A 4 -16.19 22.66 -6.26
N PRO A 5 -17.04 22.71 -7.30
CA PRO A 5 -17.70 21.51 -7.81
C PRO A 5 -16.72 20.50 -8.41
N GLY A 6 -15.58 20.97 -8.94
CA GLY A 6 -14.52 20.08 -9.46
C GLY A 6 -13.88 19.25 -8.36
N PHE A 7 -13.46 19.90 -7.27
CA PHE A 7 -12.88 19.20 -6.13
C PHE A 7 -13.88 18.25 -5.45
N ARG A 8 -15.14 18.67 -5.28
CA ARG A 8 -16.18 17.82 -4.70
C ARG A 8 -16.39 16.53 -5.51
N ARG A 9 -16.37 16.62 -6.86
CA ARG A 9 -16.48 15.44 -7.74
C ARG A 9 -15.25 14.55 -7.66
N LEU A 10 -14.05 15.12 -7.64
CA LEU A 10 -12.82 14.36 -7.43
C LEU A 10 -12.82 13.64 -6.08
N PHE A 11 -13.21 14.34 -5.02
CA PHE A 11 -13.29 13.76 -3.67
C PHE A 11 -14.32 12.62 -3.61
N ALA A 12 -15.50 12.78 -4.21
CA ALA A 12 -16.53 11.73 -4.27
C ALA A 12 -16.05 10.52 -5.10
N ALA A 13 -15.34 10.76 -6.22
CA ALA A 13 -14.72 9.71 -7.01
C ALA A 13 -13.69 8.93 -6.18
N ALA A 14 -12.76 9.64 -5.56
CA ALA A 14 -11.71 9.04 -4.73
C ALA A 14 -12.29 8.28 -3.52
N ALA A 15 -13.30 8.84 -2.84
CA ALA A 15 -13.94 8.19 -1.69
C ALA A 15 -14.57 6.84 -2.08
N ALA A 16 -15.33 6.82 -3.16
CA ALA A 16 -15.98 5.60 -3.65
C ALA A 16 -14.95 4.56 -4.12
N SER A 17 -13.99 4.95 -4.98
CA SER A 17 -13.03 4.01 -5.56
C SER A 17 -12.06 3.44 -4.52
N ARG A 18 -11.63 4.23 -3.52
CA ARG A 18 -10.73 3.75 -2.46
C ARG A 18 -11.43 2.82 -1.48
N LEU A 19 -12.71 3.10 -1.15
CA LEU A 19 -13.51 2.17 -0.37
C LEU A 19 -13.71 0.85 -1.12
N GLY A 20 -14.12 0.91 -2.39
CA GLY A 20 -14.25 -0.26 -3.25
C GLY A 20 -12.96 -1.06 -3.35
N THR A 21 -11.82 -0.40 -3.60
CA THR A 21 -10.50 -1.04 -3.62
C THR A 21 -10.19 -1.79 -2.31
N SER A 22 -10.55 -1.22 -1.15
CA SER A 22 -10.35 -1.89 0.14
C SER A 22 -11.21 -3.15 0.28
N VAL A 23 -12.42 -3.13 -0.27
CA VAL A 23 -13.30 -4.31 -0.36
C VAL A 23 -12.73 -5.33 -1.35
N GLY A 24 -12.35 -4.91 -2.56
CA GLY A 24 -11.84 -5.78 -3.63
C GLY A 24 -10.53 -6.47 -3.26
N GLN A 25 -9.62 -5.79 -2.55
CA GLN A 25 -8.37 -6.37 -2.06
C GLN A 25 -8.60 -7.58 -1.13
N LEU A 26 -9.72 -7.59 -0.41
CA LEU A 26 -10.10 -8.69 0.45
C LEU A 26 -10.99 -9.71 -0.29
N ALA A 27 -11.90 -9.23 -1.12
CA ALA A 27 -12.87 -10.07 -1.82
C ALA A 27 -12.23 -10.92 -2.91
N LEU A 28 -11.22 -10.42 -3.64
CA LEU A 28 -10.62 -11.15 -4.77
C LEU A 28 -9.90 -12.43 -4.32
N PRO A 29 -8.98 -12.43 -3.31
CA PRO A 29 -8.41 -13.66 -2.80
C PRO A 29 -9.44 -14.55 -2.09
N LEU A 30 -10.44 -13.98 -1.41
CA LEU A 30 -11.51 -14.78 -0.82
C LEU A 30 -12.37 -15.47 -1.90
N ALA A 31 -12.67 -14.82 -3.04
CA ALA A 31 -13.35 -15.44 -4.16
C ALA A 31 -12.54 -16.62 -4.74
N ALA A 32 -11.21 -16.49 -4.85
CA ALA A 32 -10.36 -17.60 -5.28
C ALA A 32 -10.47 -18.79 -4.31
N VAL A 33 -10.42 -18.55 -3.00
CA VAL A 33 -10.49 -19.64 -2.00
C VAL A 33 -11.90 -20.22 -1.87
N THR A 34 -12.94 -19.37 -1.77
CA THR A 34 -14.31 -19.85 -1.47
C THR A 34 -15.06 -20.35 -2.69
N ALA A 35 -14.88 -19.73 -3.88
CA ALA A 35 -15.61 -20.11 -5.09
C ALA A 35 -14.86 -21.12 -5.96
N LEU A 36 -13.51 -21.12 -5.92
CA LEU A 36 -12.69 -21.99 -6.77
C LEU A 36 -11.84 -23.00 -5.97
N GLY A 37 -11.89 -22.99 -4.63
CA GLY A 37 -11.10 -23.87 -3.78
C GLY A 37 -9.59 -23.62 -3.82
N ALA A 38 -9.17 -22.42 -4.23
CA ALA A 38 -7.76 -22.08 -4.43
C ALA A 38 -6.89 -22.42 -3.21
N GLY A 39 -5.72 -22.97 -3.47
CA GLY A 39 -4.68 -23.27 -2.50
C GLY A 39 -3.73 -22.11 -2.25
N PRO A 40 -2.72 -22.34 -1.39
CA PRO A 40 -1.72 -21.31 -1.07
C PRO A 40 -0.96 -20.79 -2.29
N ALA A 41 -0.58 -21.68 -3.22
CA ALA A 41 0.15 -21.31 -4.43
C ALA A 41 -0.67 -20.39 -5.34
N GLU A 42 -1.94 -20.71 -5.55
CA GLU A 42 -2.85 -19.91 -6.38
C GLU A 42 -3.11 -18.54 -5.76
N VAL A 43 -3.33 -18.46 -4.45
CA VAL A 43 -3.51 -17.18 -3.74
C VAL A 43 -2.21 -16.36 -3.76
N GLY A 44 -1.05 -16.98 -3.61
CA GLY A 44 0.26 -16.36 -3.75
C GLY A 44 0.48 -15.78 -5.15
N THR A 45 0.12 -16.54 -6.18
CA THR A 45 0.19 -16.10 -7.60
C THR A 45 -0.74 -14.91 -7.85
N LEU A 46 -1.97 -14.95 -7.32
CA LEU A 46 -2.93 -13.85 -7.43
C LEU A 46 -2.41 -12.56 -6.80
N ALA A 47 -1.85 -12.65 -5.59
CA ALA A 47 -1.27 -11.52 -4.88
C ALA A 47 -0.02 -10.98 -5.60
N THR A 48 0.81 -11.87 -6.16
CA THR A 48 1.96 -11.49 -6.98
C THR A 48 1.51 -10.76 -8.25
N ALA A 49 0.52 -11.27 -8.97
CA ALA A 49 -0.03 -10.65 -10.17
C ALA A 49 -0.53 -9.22 -9.89
N SER A 50 -1.22 -9.01 -8.76
CA SER A 50 -1.72 -7.69 -8.36
C SER A 50 -0.62 -6.64 -8.16
N THR A 51 0.56 -7.06 -7.69
CA THR A 51 1.70 -6.16 -7.38
C THR A 51 2.73 -6.08 -8.50
N LEU A 52 2.83 -7.13 -9.32
CA LEU A 52 3.79 -7.24 -10.41
C LEU A 52 3.63 -6.13 -11.46
N ALA A 53 2.38 -5.73 -11.72
CA ALA A 53 2.08 -4.63 -12.64
C ALA A 53 2.84 -3.35 -12.29
N PHE A 54 2.94 -3.00 -10.99
CA PHE A 54 3.69 -1.82 -10.56
C PHE A 54 5.19 -1.94 -10.89
N LEU A 55 5.78 -3.12 -10.70
CA LEU A 55 7.21 -3.35 -11.01
C LEU A 55 7.48 -3.25 -12.50
N LEU A 56 6.59 -3.81 -13.34
CA LEU A 56 6.77 -3.85 -14.79
C LEU A 56 6.55 -2.49 -15.44
N ILE A 57 5.52 -1.76 -15.04
CA ILE A 57 5.07 -0.56 -15.75
C ILE A 57 5.13 0.73 -14.93
N GLY A 58 5.44 0.68 -13.63
CA GLY A 58 5.42 1.86 -12.76
C GLY A 58 6.33 3.00 -13.23
N LEU A 59 7.53 2.68 -13.72
CA LEU A 59 8.47 3.66 -14.24
C LEU A 59 8.05 4.20 -15.64
N PRO A 60 7.74 3.34 -16.64
CA PRO A 60 7.28 3.84 -17.95
C PRO A 60 5.92 4.53 -17.90
N ALA A 61 5.03 4.13 -16.99
CA ALA A 61 3.72 4.79 -16.84
C ALA A 61 3.85 6.26 -16.46
N GLY A 62 4.81 6.63 -15.59
CA GLY A 62 5.10 8.03 -15.25
C GLY A 62 5.45 8.85 -16.48
N ALA A 63 6.42 8.38 -17.26
CA ALA A 63 6.87 9.07 -18.48
C ALA A 63 5.77 9.18 -19.57
N TRP A 64 4.85 8.20 -19.62
CA TRP A 64 3.75 8.22 -20.56
C TRP A 64 2.63 9.16 -20.12
N VAL A 65 2.22 9.11 -18.85
CA VAL A 65 1.16 9.97 -18.28
C VAL A 65 1.54 11.46 -18.38
N ASP A 66 2.82 11.79 -18.25
CA ASP A 66 3.29 13.17 -18.39
C ASP A 66 3.10 13.74 -19.80
N ARG A 67 2.90 12.92 -20.83
CA ARG A 67 2.69 13.33 -22.23
C ARG A 67 1.24 13.44 -22.63
N VAL A 68 0.31 12.95 -21.81
CA VAL A 68 -1.12 12.89 -22.12
C VAL A 68 -1.94 13.69 -21.11
N ARG A 69 -3.19 13.94 -21.43
CA ARG A 69 -4.13 14.55 -20.49
C ARG A 69 -4.45 13.56 -19.37
N ARG A 70 -4.34 13.96 -18.12
CA ARG A 70 -4.42 13.10 -16.93
C ARG A 70 -5.83 12.61 -16.67
N ARG A 71 -6.84 13.50 -16.83
CA ARG A 71 -8.25 13.16 -16.61
C ARG A 71 -8.76 12.01 -17.50
N PRO A 72 -8.56 12.00 -18.84
CA PRO A 72 -8.90 10.83 -19.66
C PRO A 72 -8.22 9.54 -19.21
N VAL A 73 -6.95 9.60 -18.77
CA VAL A 73 -6.23 8.43 -18.25
C VAL A 73 -6.92 7.89 -16.99
N MET A 74 -7.29 8.77 -16.05
CA MET A 74 -8.01 8.35 -14.83
C MET A 74 -9.37 7.72 -15.17
N VAL A 75 -10.14 8.32 -16.08
CA VAL A 75 -11.45 7.80 -16.50
C VAL A 75 -11.32 6.44 -17.19
N THR A 76 -10.37 6.29 -18.13
CA THR A 76 -10.15 5.01 -18.82
C THR A 76 -9.64 3.92 -17.89
N ALA A 77 -8.77 4.26 -16.93
CA ALA A 77 -8.30 3.31 -15.91
C ALA A 77 -9.44 2.82 -15.01
N ASP A 78 -10.34 3.72 -14.57
CA ASP A 78 -11.50 3.34 -13.76
C ASP A 78 -12.50 2.48 -14.55
N LEU A 79 -12.78 2.84 -15.81
CA LEU A 79 -13.65 2.03 -16.67
C LEU A 79 -13.04 0.65 -16.95
N ALA A 80 -11.74 0.55 -17.18
CA ALA A 80 -11.06 -0.72 -17.34
C ALA A 80 -11.19 -1.59 -16.07
N ARG A 81 -10.96 -1.02 -14.88
CA ARG A 81 -11.14 -1.72 -13.60
C ARG A 81 -12.59 -2.16 -13.40
N ALA A 82 -13.55 -1.28 -13.70
CA ALA A 82 -14.98 -1.61 -13.59
C ALA A 82 -15.37 -2.80 -14.48
N VAL A 83 -14.91 -2.84 -15.74
CA VAL A 83 -15.17 -3.93 -16.67
C VAL A 83 -14.47 -5.23 -16.22
N LEU A 84 -13.18 -5.14 -15.86
CA LEU A 84 -12.40 -6.29 -15.44
C LEU A 84 -12.97 -6.94 -14.18
N LEU A 85 -13.22 -6.15 -13.14
CA LEU A 85 -13.81 -6.65 -11.90
C LEU A 85 -15.26 -7.09 -12.10
N GLY A 86 -16.04 -6.37 -12.90
CA GLY A 86 -17.42 -6.74 -13.23
C GLY A 86 -17.52 -8.06 -13.98
N SER A 87 -16.46 -8.47 -14.71
CA SER A 87 -16.42 -9.78 -15.38
C SER A 87 -16.41 -10.96 -14.40
N VAL A 88 -15.88 -10.76 -13.18
CA VAL A 88 -15.76 -11.83 -12.17
C VAL A 88 -17.13 -12.31 -11.66
N PRO A 89 -18.03 -11.46 -11.13
CA PRO A 89 -19.35 -11.90 -10.72
C PRO A 89 -20.18 -12.43 -11.89
N LEU A 90 -20.05 -11.87 -13.10
CA LEU A 90 -20.74 -12.37 -14.29
C LEU A 90 -20.31 -13.80 -14.65
N ALA A 91 -19.00 -14.07 -14.66
CA ALA A 91 -18.48 -15.41 -14.90
C ALA A 91 -18.86 -16.38 -13.79
N TRP A 92 -18.90 -15.93 -12.53
CA TRP A 92 -19.35 -16.74 -11.41
C TRP A 92 -20.82 -17.14 -11.53
N TRP A 93 -21.71 -16.21 -11.86
CA TRP A 93 -23.13 -16.50 -12.11
C TRP A 93 -23.36 -17.43 -13.30
N ALA A 94 -22.50 -17.34 -14.31
CA ALA A 94 -22.52 -18.24 -15.47
C ALA A 94 -21.86 -19.61 -15.19
N GLY A 95 -21.32 -19.85 -14.00
CA GLY A 95 -20.57 -21.08 -13.68
C GLY A 95 -19.26 -21.25 -14.44
N ALA A 96 -18.72 -20.16 -15.01
CA ALA A 96 -17.54 -20.15 -15.88
C ALA A 96 -16.31 -19.45 -15.26
N LEU A 97 -16.36 -19.11 -13.96
CA LEU A 97 -15.24 -18.45 -13.28
C LEU A 97 -14.03 -19.39 -13.21
N THR A 98 -12.85 -18.88 -13.55
CA THR A 98 -11.58 -19.62 -13.52
C THR A 98 -10.48 -18.84 -12.79
N LEU A 99 -9.46 -19.55 -12.26
CA LEU A 99 -8.27 -18.94 -11.67
C LEU A 99 -7.51 -18.09 -12.68
N THR A 100 -7.39 -18.55 -13.93
CA THR A 100 -6.74 -17.79 -15.01
C THR A 100 -7.38 -16.43 -15.21
N GLN A 101 -8.74 -16.37 -15.18
CA GLN A 101 -9.45 -15.10 -15.25
C GLN A 101 -9.10 -14.20 -14.06
N LEU A 102 -9.07 -14.73 -12.83
CA LEU A 102 -8.72 -13.95 -11.64
C LEU A 102 -7.29 -13.41 -11.72
N TYR A 103 -6.32 -14.20 -12.22
CA TYR A 103 -4.94 -13.74 -12.43
C TYR A 103 -4.87 -12.62 -13.47
N ALA A 104 -5.57 -12.77 -14.60
CA ALA A 104 -5.64 -11.73 -15.62
C ALA A 104 -6.28 -10.44 -15.08
N VAL A 105 -7.40 -10.56 -14.35
CA VAL A 105 -8.07 -9.43 -13.70
C VAL A 105 -7.15 -8.75 -12.69
N ALA A 106 -6.46 -9.51 -11.83
CA ALA A 106 -5.54 -8.95 -10.83
C ALA A 106 -4.38 -8.16 -11.48
N LEU A 107 -3.75 -8.74 -12.50
CA LEU A 107 -2.63 -8.11 -13.22
C LEU A 107 -3.10 -6.84 -13.97
N LEU A 108 -4.19 -6.92 -14.72
CA LEU A 108 -4.68 -5.80 -15.53
C LEU A 108 -5.28 -4.68 -14.65
N CYS A 109 -5.97 -5.02 -13.56
CA CYS A 109 -6.43 -4.04 -12.57
C CYS A 109 -5.23 -3.38 -11.87
N GLY A 110 -4.18 -4.15 -11.55
CA GLY A 110 -2.92 -3.61 -11.04
C GLY A 110 -2.31 -2.60 -12.01
N ALA A 111 -2.26 -2.93 -13.31
CA ALA A 111 -1.78 -2.03 -14.35
C ALA A 111 -2.62 -0.74 -14.45
N ALA A 112 -3.94 -0.87 -14.49
CA ALA A 112 -4.84 0.29 -14.52
C ALA A 112 -4.68 1.18 -13.27
N THR A 113 -4.45 0.57 -12.10
CA THR A 113 -4.20 1.29 -10.85
C THR A 113 -2.92 2.12 -10.92
N VAL A 114 -1.84 1.59 -11.51
CA VAL A 114 -0.58 2.33 -11.69
C VAL A 114 -0.80 3.59 -12.53
N PHE A 115 -1.50 3.48 -13.67
CA PHE A 115 -1.81 4.64 -14.52
C PHE A 115 -2.71 5.65 -13.81
N PHE A 116 -3.70 5.18 -13.07
CA PHE A 116 -4.58 6.03 -12.27
C PHE A 116 -3.81 6.82 -11.21
N ASP A 117 -2.99 6.14 -10.39
CA ASP A 117 -2.24 6.75 -9.29
C ASP A 117 -1.28 7.83 -9.77
N VAL A 118 -0.58 7.59 -10.88
CA VAL A 118 0.34 8.56 -11.48
C VAL A 118 -0.42 9.78 -11.99
N ALA A 119 -1.56 9.56 -12.65
CA ALA A 119 -2.38 10.64 -13.18
C ALA A 119 -3.03 11.47 -12.05
N ASP A 120 -3.56 10.83 -11.00
CA ASP A 120 -4.21 11.48 -9.84
C ASP A 120 -3.24 12.42 -9.11
N GLN A 121 -2.02 11.95 -8.81
CA GLN A 121 -0.98 12.76 -8.15
C GLN A 121 -0.64 14.03 -8.92
N SER A 122 -0.68 13.97 -10.25
CA SER A 122 -0.39 15.10 -11.12
C SER A 122 -1.61 15.97 -11.42
N TYR A 123 -2.83 15.45 -11.27
CA TYR A 123 -4.07 16.15 -11.59
C TYR A 123 -4.54 17.07 -10.47
N LEU A 124 -4.38 16.67 -9.19
CA LEU A 124 -4.87 17.42 -8.04
C LEU A 124 -4.34 18.88 -7.98
N PRO A 125 -3.03 19.16 -8.17
CA PRO A 125 -2.51 20.53 -8.15
C PRO A 125 -3.16 21.44 -9.22
N HIS A 126 -3.45 20.89 -10.39
CA HIS A 126 -4.15 21.63 -11.44
C HIS A 126 -5.60 21.96 -11.13
N LEU A 127 -6.27 21.04 -10.43
CA LEU A 127 -7.68 21.20 -10.10
C LEU A 127 -7.92 22.26 -9.04
N VAL A 128 -7.11 22.28 -7.98
CA VAL A 128 -7.35 23.12 -6.79
C VAL A 128 -6.50 24.39 -6.75
N GLY A 129 -5.40 24.42 -7.50
CA GLY A 129 -4.40 25.49 -7.46
C GLY A 129 -3.52 25.48 -6.20
N PRO A 130 -2.36 26.20 -6.20
CA PRO A 130 -1.35 26.12 -5.14
C PRO A 130 -1.87 26.56 -3.79
N GLY A 131 -2.69 27.59 -3.69
CA GLY A 131 -3.20 28.13 -2.43
C GLY A 131 -4.16 27.21 -1.66
N ARG A 132 -4.74 26.20 -2.32
CA ARG A 132 -5.67 25.23 -1.70
C ARG A 132 -5.15 23.80 -1.67
N LEU A 133 -3.95 23.56 -2.19
CA LEU A 133 -3.37 22.22 -2.34
C LEU A 133 -3.18 21.51 -0.99
N THR A 134 -2.68 22.22 0.03
CA THR A 134 -2.47 21.64 1.37
C THR A 134 -3.81 21.18 1.99
N ALA A 135 -4.85 22.01 1.91
CA ALA A 135 -6.16 21.63 2.43
C ALA A 135 -6.79 20.47 1.66
N ALA A 136 -6.61 20.41 0.33
CA ALA A 136 -7.07 19.31 -0.50
C ALA A 136 -6.37 17.99 -0.17
N ASN A 137 -5.05 18.02 -0.05
CA ASN A 137 -4.26 16.86 0.39
C ASN A 137 -4.67 16.38 1.79
N THR A 138 -4.87 17.30 2.75
CA THR A 138 -5.33 16.93 4.09
C THR A 138 -6.67 16.20 4.05
N ALA A 139 -7.63 16.68 3.25
CA ALA A 139 -8.93 16.03 3.12
C ALA A 139 -8.82 14.63 2.50
N LEU A 140 -7.99 14.45 1.45
CA LEU A 140 -7.76 13.14 0.83
C LEU A 140 -7.05 12.19 1.77
N VAL A 141 -6.02 12.65 2.49
CA VAL A 141 -5.30 11.83 3.48
C VAL A 141 -6.22 11.41 4.63
N SER A 142 -7.10 12.32 5.11
CA SER A 142 -8.07 11.98 6.16
C SER A 142 -9.09 10.94 5.68
N MET A 143 -9.53 11.03 4.43
CA MET A 143 -10.40 10.04 3.80
C MET A 143 -9.70 8.69 3.66
N ASP A 144 -8.43 8.67 3.26
CA ASP A 144 -7.63 7.43 3.19
C ASP A 144 -7.49 6.76 4.54
N ALA A 145 -7.26 7.56 5.57
CA ALA A 145 -7.20 7.08 6.94
C ALA A 145 -8.53 6.43 7.39
N ALA A 146 -9.65 7.06 7.07
CA ALA A 146 -10.99 6.50 7.34
C ALA A 146 -11.23 5.20 6.53
N ASN A 147 -10.82 5.17 5.26
CA ASN A 147 -10.95 3.97 4.42
C ASN A 147 -10.06 2.82 4.89
N GLN A 148 -8.84 3.09 5.36
CA GLN A 148 -7.98 2.05 5.94
C GLN A 148 -8.57 1.44 7.22
N LEU A 149 -9.26 2.26 8.01
CA LEU A 149 -9.90 1.82 9.24
C LEU A 149 -11.17 1.00 8.97
N ALA A 150 -12.08 1.54 8.15
CA ALA A 150 -13.40 0.97 7.94
C ALA A 150 -13.49 0.04 6.72
N GLY A 151 -12.75 0.31 5.66
CA GLY A 151 -12.93 -0.34 4.36
C GLY A 151 -12.71 -1.85 4.37
N ARG A 152 -11.68 -2.33 5.09
CA ARG A 152 -11.42 -3.77 5.20
C ARG A 152 -12.45 -4.49 6.07
N SER A 153 -12.91 -3.85 7.15
CA SER A 153 -13.97 -4.41 8.00
C SER A 153 -15.31 -4.47 7.25
N VAL A 154 -15.65 -3.40 6.51
CA VAL A 154 -16.82 -3.38 5.62
C VAL A 154 -16.68 -4.46 4.53
N GLY A 155 -15.48 -4.62 3.95
CA GLY A 155 -15.21 -5.66 2.96
C GLY A 155 -15.44 -7.07 3.50
N GLY A 156 -14.95 -7.37 4.71
CA GLY A 156 -15.19 -8.65 5.38
C GLY A 156 -16.67 -8.92 5.64
N LEU A 157 -17.39 -7.92 6.15
CA LEU A 157 -18.82 -8.00 6.36
C LEU A 157 -19.61 -8.22 5.05
N MET A 158 -19.24 -7.52 3.99
CA MET A 158 -19.88 -7.68 2.68
C MET A 158 -19.65 -9.09 2.12
N VAL A 159 -18.45 -9.64 2.24
CA VAL A 159 -18.16 -11.01 1.80
C VAL A 159 -18.93 -12.02 2.62
N GLU A 160 -19.05 -11.81 3.93
CA GLU A 160 -19.82 -12.69 4.83
C GLU A 160 -21.32 -12.71 4.49
N LEU A 161 -21.91 -11.52 4.25
CA LEU A 161 -23.35 -11.39 4.02
C LEU A 161 -23.77 -11.66 2.58
N LEU A 162 -22.94 -11.31 1.59
CA LEU A 162 -23.31 -11.25 0.18
C LEU A 162 -22.52 -12.23 -0.70
N SER A 163 -21.43 -12.80 -0.25
CA SER A 163 -20.40 -13.55 -0.97
C SER A 163 -19.29 -12.71 -1.60
N ALA A 164 -18.12 -13.33 -1.83
CA ALA A 164 -16.96 -12.63 -2.37
C ALA A 164 -17.18 -12.11 -3.81
N PRO A 165 -17.78 -12.86 -4.76
CA PRO A 165 -18.07 -12.33 -6.10
C PRO A 165 -19.01 -11.11 -6.08
N VAL A 166 -20.01 -11.09 -5.21
CA VAL A 166 -20.92 -9.93 -5.08
C VAL A 166 -20.20 -8.71 -4.48
N ALA A 167 -19.32 -8.92 -3.51
CA ALA A 167 -18.48 -7.84 -2.99
C ALA A 167 -17.57 -7.24 -4.09
N ILE A 168 -17.04 -8.06 -5.01
CA ILE A 168 -16.29 -7.61 -6.19
C ILE A 168 -17.19 -6.80 -7.15
N ALA A 169 -18.48 -7.16 -7.30
CA ALA A 169 -19.41 -6.36 -8.10
C ALA A 169 -19.59 -4.94 -7.52
N VAL A 170 -19.67 -4.81 -6.20
CA VAL A 170 -19.74 -3.50 -5.54
C VAL A 170 -18.48 -2.67 -5.78
N ASP A 171 -17.31 -3.29 -5.76
CA ASP A 171 -16.05 -2.61 -6.12
C ASP A 171 -16.06 -2.15 -7.58
N ALA A 172 -16.49 -3.01 -8.52
CA ALA A 172 -16.66 -2.65 -9.93
C ALA A 172 -17.59 -1.44 -10.12
N LEU A 173 -18.71 -1.40 -9.39
CA LEU A 173 -19.64 -0.26 -9.40
C LEU A 173 -19.02 0.99 -8.81
N SER A 174 -18.15 0.87 -7.81
CA SER A 174 -17.43 2.01 -7.23
C SER A 174 -16.49 2.67 -8.25
N PHE A 175 -15.80 1.88 -9.07
CA PHE A 175 -14.98 2.40 -10.17
C PHE A 175 -15.81 3.04 -11.29
N LEU A 176 -16.96 2.44 -11.62
CA LEU A 176 -17.88 3.06 -12.58
C LEU A 176 -18.38 4.42 -12.09
N TRP A 177 -18.77 4.51 -10.82
CA TRP A 177 -19.13 5.78 -10.18
C TRP A 177 -17.99 6.79 -10.22
N SER A 178 -16.77 6.37 -9.88
CA SER A 178 -15.58 7.21 -9.95
C SER A 178 -15.36 7.76 -11.36
N ALA A 179 -15.42 6.90 -12.39
CA ALA A 179 -15.29 7.29 -13.78
C ALA A 179 -16.34 8.34 -14.20
N LEU A 180 -17.60 8.17 -13.78
CA LEU A 180 -18.68 9.12 -14.05
C LEU A 180 -18.44 10.46 -13.36
N CYS A 181 -18.01 10.46 -12.10
CA CYS A 181 -17.64 11.67 -11.36
C CYS A 181 -16.49 12.41 -12.05
N LEU A 182 -15.42 11.70 -12.40
CA LEU A 182 -14.26 12.28 -13.10
C LEU A 182 -14.64 12.83 -14.48
N ARG A 183 -15.45 12.10 -15.24
CA ARG A 183 -15.95 12.55 -16.54
C ARG A 183 -16.79 13.81 -16.45
N SER A 184 -17.47 14.05 -15.34
CA SER A 184 -18.30 15.21 -15.14
C SER A 184 -17.52 16.50 -14.81
N ILE A 185 -16.21 16.42 -14.51
CA ILE A 185 -15.37 17.59 -14.22
C ILE A 185 -15.10 18.34 -15.53
N ARG A 186 -15.56 19.56 -15.65
CA ARG A 186 -15.46 20.38 -16.87
C ARG A 186 -14.35 21.44 -16.77
N ARG A 187 -13.15 21.07 -16.29
CA ARG A 187 -12.01 21.99 -16.30
C ARG A 187 -11.06 21.68 -17.45
N PRO A 188 -10.63 22.72 -18.22
CA PRO A 188 -9.60 22.56 -19.24
C PRO A 188 -8.30 22.11 -18.58
N GLU A 189 -7.68 21.08 -19.13
CA GLU A 189 -6.38 20.60 -18.69
C GLU A 189 -5.31 21.09 -19.68
N PRO A 190 -4.28 21.84 -19.22
CA PRO A 190 -3.17 22.24 -20.08
C PRO A 190 -2.46 20.99 -20.62
N ARG A 191 -1.95 21.07 -21.85
CA ARG A 191 -1.07 20.02 -22.38
C ARG A 191 0.23 20.03 -21.58
N SER A 192 0.63 18.89 -21.04
CA SER A 192 1.93 18.75 -20.39
C SER A 192 3.07 18.91 -21.39
N HIS A 193 4.12 19.60 -20.98
CA HIS A 193 5.36 19.65 -21.75
C HIS A 193 6.19 18.40 -21.39
N PRO A 194 6.77 17.71 -22.36
CA PRO A 194 7.61 16.55 -22.07
C PRO A 194 8.82 17.00 -21.23
N ALA A 195 8.95 16.47 -20.03
CA ALA A 195 10.19 16.57 -19.30
C ALA A 195 11.24 15.76 -20.07
N GLY A 196 12.26 16.42 -20.58
CA GLY A 196 13.37 15.78 -21.28
C GLY A 196 14.18 14.92 -20.32
N VAL A 197 14.52 13.66 -20.70
CA VAL A 197 15.08 12.78 -19.76
C VAL A 197 15.96 11.64 -20.09
N GLY A 198 16.96 11.45 -19.28
CA GLY A 198 17.70 10.22 -19.10
C GLY A 198 17.14 9.36 -17.95
N LEU A 199 15.99 8.69 -18.12
CA LEU A 199 15.35 7.87 -17.09
C LEU A 199 16.32 6.92 -16.37
N GLY A 200 17.23 6.26 -17.12
CA GLY A 200 18.23 5.39 -16.54
C GLY A 200 19.24 6.11 -15.64
N ARG A 201 19.62 7.34 -16.02
CA ARG A 201 20.55 8.15 -15.21
C ARG A 201 19.88 8.62 -13.91
N ASP A 202 18.62 8.98 -13.98
CA ASP A 202 17.82 9.42 -12.84
C ASP A 202 17.62 8.30 -11.81
N ILE A 203 17.34 7.08 -12.30
CA ILE A 203 17.26 5.87 -11.46
C ILE A 203 18.61 5.58 -10.82
N ALA A 204 19.69 5.57 -11.58
CA ALA A 204 21.04 5.28 -11.08
C ALA A 204 21.47 6.30 -10.00
N GLU A 205 21.13 7.56 -10.15
CA GLU A 205 21.43 8.61 -9.17
C GLU A 205 20.61 8.41 -7.87
N GLY A 206 19.33 8.07 -7.98
CA GLY A 206 18.49 7.75 -6.83
C GLY A 206 19.00 6.53 -6.07
N VAL A 207 19.33 5.44 -6.78
CA VAL A 207 19.92 4.21 -6.19
C VAL A 207 21.25 4.52 -5.50
N ARG A 208 22.12 5.28 -6.16
CA ARG A 208 23.44 5.66 -5.60
C ARG A 208 23.31 6.43 -4.31
N LEU A 209 22.37 7.36 -4.21
CA LEU A 209 22.15 8.13 -2.97
C LEU A 209 21.61 7.23 -1.85
N VAL A 210 20.59 6.41 -2.14
CA VAL A 210 20.00 5.50 -1.15
C VAL A 210 21.04 4.51 -0.62
N THR A 211 21.89 3.95 -1.48
CA THR A 211 22.88 2.93 -1.09
C THR A 211 24.07 3.54 -0.34
N ARG A 212 24.48 4.77 -0.67
CA ARG A 212 25.61 5.43 -0.05
C ARG A 212 25.26 6.09 1.29
N HIS A 213 24.02 6.54 1.46
CA HIS A 213 23.61 7.21 2.70
C HIS A 213 23.22 6.16 3.75
N PRO A 214 23.98 6.02 4.87
CA PRO A 214 23.84 4.90 5.80
C PRO A 214 22.44 4.82 6.43
N ILE A 215 21.82 5.94 6.76
CA ILE A 215 20.49 6.00 7.37
C ILE A 215 19.40 5.69 6.33
N LEU A 216 19.46 6.27 5.12
CA LEU A 216 18.49 5.98 4.06
C LEU A 216 18.53 4.51 3.65
N ARG A 217 19.74 3.93 3.57
CA ARG A 217 19.94 2.51 3.31
C ARG A 217 19.28 1.64 4.38
N ALA A 218 19.54 1.96 5.66
CA ALA A 218 18.95 1.24 6.79
C ALA A 218 17.41 1.32 6.77
N PHE A 219 16.85 2.50 6.52
CA PHE A 219 15.39 2.71 6.41
C PHE A 219 14.77 1.97 5.24
N THR A 220 15.45 1.95 4.10
CA THR A 220 14.98 1.24 2.90
C THR A 220 15.01 -0.27 3.12
N ALA A 221 16.10 -0.81 3.66
CA ALA A 221 16.25 -2.23 3.94
C ALA A 221 15.23 -2.72 4.98
N GLU A 222 15.08 -1.99 6.10
CA GLU A 222 14.09 -2.31 7.13
C GLU A 222 12.67 -2.23 6.56
N GLY A 223 12.35 -1.20 5.77
CA GLY A 223 11.04 -1.05 5.13
C GLY A 223 10.76 -2.17 4.14
N ALA A 224 11.74 -2.58 3.32
CA ALA A 224 11.60 -3.67 2.38
C ALA A 224 11.36 -5.02 3.10
N LEU A 225 12.12 -5.33 4.15
CA LEU A 225 11.92 -6.53 4.97
C LEU A 225 10.58 -6.50 5.71
N THR A 226 10.17 -5.35 6.23
CA THR A 226 8.85 -5.18 6.87
C THR A 226 7.73 -5.44 5.86
N ASN A 227 7.79 -4.87 4.65
CA ASN A 227 6.81 -5.10 3.60
C ASN A 227 6.79 -6.57 3.15
N LEU A 228 7.97 -7.18 2.96
CA LEU A 228 8.11 -8.59 2.62
C LEU A 228 7.39 -9.47 3.65
N GLY A 229 7.71 -9.30 4.94
CA GLY A 229 7.11 -10.11 6.02
C GLY A 229 5.62 -9.87 6.19
N ILE A 230 5.16 -8.62 6.13
CA ILE A 230 3.72 -8.29 6.15
C ILE A 230 2.99 -8.95 4.99
N GLN A 231 3.56 -8.89 3.78
CA GLN A 231 2.93 -9.46 2.60
C GLN A 231 2.86 -10.98 2.68
N ILE A 232 3.92 -11.66 3.17
CA ILE A 232 3.89 -13.10 3.40
C ILE A 232 2.72 -13.45 4.32
N VAL A 233 2.57 -12.76 5.44
CA VAL A 233 1.45 -13.00 6.38
C VAL A 233 0.11 -12.70 5.71
N GLN A 234 -0.08 -11.52 5.14
CA GLN A 234 -1.36 -11.09 4.57
C GLN A 234 -1.84 -11.98 3.43
N THR A 235 -0.93 -12.54 2.62
CA THR A 235 -1.28 -13.43 1.51
C THR A 235 -1.89 -14.74 2.00
N MET A 236 -1.47 -15.26 3.15
CA MET A 236 -1.99 -16.52 3.72
C MET A 236 -3.24 -16.35 4.57
N LEU A 237 -3.53 -15.14 5.06
CA LEU A 237 -4.70 -14.92 5.93
C LEU A 237 -6.04 -15.35 5.29
N PRO A 238 -6.35 -15.04 4.00
CA PRO A 238 -7.60 -15.50 3.39
C PRO A 238 -7.74 -17.03 3.38
N VAL A 239 -6.64 -17.76 3.12
CA VAL A 239 -6.64 -19.22 3.12
C VAL A 239 -6.85 -19.75 4.55
N LEU A 240 -6.18 -19.15 5.54
CA LEU A 240 -6.30 -19.54 6.94
C LEU A 240 -7.73 -19.30 7.45
N PHE A 241 -8.29 -18.10 7.24
CA PHE A 241 -9.61 -17.72 7.74
C PHE A 241 -10.77 -18.50 7.11
N VAL A 242 -10.59 -19.06 5.91
CA VAL A 242 -11.59 -19.92 5.27
C VAL A 242 -11.47 -21.38 5.72
N ARG A 243 -10.25 -21.86 6.01
CA ARG A 243 -10.00 -23.28 6.30
C ARG A 243 -10.00 -23.62 7.80
N GLU A 244 -9.73 -22.66 8.69
CA GLU A 244 -9.74 -22.89 10.13
C GLU A 244 -11.17 -22.78 10.69
N PRO A 245 -11.64 -23.75 11.48
CA PRO A 245 -12.93 -23.68 12.15
C PRO A 245 -13.02 -22.49 13.09
N GLY A 246 -14.18 -21.83 13.12
CA GLY A 246 -14.45 -20.68 13.98
C GLY A 246 -13.92 -19.34 13.46
N LEU A 247 -13.26 -19.32 12.29
CA LEU A 247 -12.86 -18.10 11.56
C LEU A 247 -13.79 -17.88 10.37
N SER A 248 -13.99 -16.59 10.00
CA SER A 248 -14.83 -16.21 8.88
C SER A 248 -14.28 -14.98 8.14
N PRO A 249 -14.78 -14.65 6.94
CA PRO A 249 -14.42 -13.42 6.22
C PRO A 249 -14.63 -12.13 7.04
N LEU A 250 -15.67 -12.10 7.90
CA LEU A 250 -15.90 -10.98 8.80
C LEU A 250 -14.73 -10.78 9.77
N TRP A 251 -14.27 -11.86 10.39
CA TRP A 251 -13.13 -11.81 11.31
C TRP A 251 -11.84 -11.43 10.60
N LEU A 252 -11.63 -11.87 9.36
CA LEU A 252 -10.50 -11.43 8.53
C LEU A 252 -10.55 -9.91 8.31
N GLY A 253 -11.72 -9.40 7.90
CA GLY A 253 -11.92 -7.97 7.73
C GLY A 253 -11.68 -7.16 9.00
N ALA A 254 -12.19 -7.64 10.14
CA ALA A 254 -11.98 -7.04 11.45
C ALA A 254 -10.49 -7.05 11.85
N PHE A 255 -9.79 -8.18 11.69
CA PHE A 255 -8.37 -8.33 11.98
C PHE A 255 -7.51 -7.33 11.19
N LEU A 256 -7.77 -7.21 9.88
CA LEU A 256 -7.05 -6.26 9.04
C LEU A 256 -7.46 -4.80 9.32
N GLY A 257 -8.72 -4.56 9.68
CA GLY A 257 -9.24 -3.24 10.06
C GLY A 257 -8.61 -2.72 11.35
N VAL A 258 -8.46 -3.57 12.36
CA VAL A 258 -7.77 -3.21 13.62
C VAL A 258 -6.32 -2.85 13.34
N GLY A 259 -5.66 -3.52 12.38
CA GLY A 259 -4.34 -3.12 11.89
C GLY A 259 -4.33 -1.71 11.29
N GLY A 260 -5.37 -1.33 10.53
CA GLY A 260 -5.52 0.03 10.03
C GLY A 260 -5.58 1.07 11.16
N ALA A 261 -6.38 0.79 12.22
CA ALA A 261 -6.44 1.61 13.43
C ALA A 261 -5.06 1.75 14.11
N GLY A 262 -4.33 0.66 14.24
CA GLY A 262 -2.98 0.66 14.78
C GLY A 262 -2.03 1.61 14.02
N SER A 263 -2.03 1.54 12.69
CA SER A 263 -1.20 2.42 11.84
C SER A 263 -1.54 3.90 12.03
N LEU A 264 -2.83 4.24 12.15
CA LEU A 264 -3.28 5.61 12.41
C LEU A 264 -2.84 6.10 13.80
N LEU A 265 -3.02 5.29 14.83
CA LEU A 265 -2.58 5.61 16.20
C LEU A 265 -1.06 5.83 16.24
N GLY A 266 -0.29 4.95 15.59
CA GLY A 266 1.15 5.10 15.46
C GLY A 266 1.56 6.39 14.78
N SER A 267 0.93 6.73 13.66
CA SER A 267 1.19 7.96 12.90
C SER A 267 0.86 9.21 13.71
N ALA A 268 -0.27 9.22 14.44
CA ALA A 268 -0.68 10.32 15.29
C ALA A 268 0.27 10.51 16.49
N ALA A 269 0.73 9.40 17.08
CA ALA A 269 1.64 9.42 18.23
C ALA A 269 3.08 9.77 17.85
N ALA A 270 3.51 9.52 16.60
CA ALA A 270 4.89 9.59 16.14
C ALA A 270 5.57 10.92 16.50
N ARG A 271 4.91 12.05 16.23
CA ARG A 271 5.45 13.39 16.53
C ARG A 271 5.66 13.65 18.02
N ARG A 272 4.67 13.25 18.85
CA ARG A 272 4.74 13.44 20.31
C ARG A 272 5.80 12.55 20.94
N LEU A 273 5.85 11.28 20.54
CA LEU A 273 6.83 10.32 21.02
C LEU A 273 8.24 10.65 20.52
N GLY A 274 8.39 11.08 19.25
CA GLY A 274 9.67 11.52 18.69
C GLY A 274 10.27 12.71 19.46
N ARG A 275 9.46 13.70 19.84
CA ARG A 275 9.93 14.83 20.67
C ARG A 275 10.37 14.41 22.08
N ARG A 276 9.76 13.38 22.67
CA ARG A 276 10.09 12.94 24.03
C ARG A 276 11.28 11.99 24.08
N LEU A 277 11.33 11.02 23.17
CA LEU A 277 12.30 9.93 23.16
C LEU A 277 13.48 10.18 22.22
N GLY A 278 13.31 11.09 21.25
CA GLY A 278 14.18 11.24 20.08
C GLY A 278 13.75 10.34 18.92
N GLU A 279 13.85 10.84 17.67
CA GLU A 279 13.38 10.11 16.47
C GLU A 279 14.19 8.81 16.25
N GLY A 280 15.52 8.86 16.41
CA GLY A 280 16.39 7.68 16.22
C GLY A 280 16.10 6.60 17.25
N ARG A 281 16.03 6.98 18.54
CA ARG A 281 15.72 6.06 19.62
C ARG A 281 14.31 5.46 19.50
N LEU A 282 13.33 6.26 19.07
CA LEU A 282 11.94 5.78 18.88
C LEU A 282 11.85 4.70 17.79
N ILE A 283 12.54 4.88 16.65
CA ILE A 283 12.61 3.87 15.60
C ILE A 283 13.27 2.59 16.12
N LEU A 284 14.37 2.69 16.84
CA LEU A 284 15.05 1.52 17.42
C LEU A 284 14.12 0.77 18.38
N LEU A 285 13.54 1.48 19.35
CA LEU A 285 12.65 0.89 20.36
C LEU A 285 11.42 0.20 19.73
N THR A 286 10.79 0.84 18.75
CA THR A 286 9.61 0.26 18.08
C THR A 286 9.99 -0.92 17.19
N SER A 287 11.16 -0.90 16.52
CA SER A 287 11.61 -1.99 15.65
C SER A 287 12.03 -3.22 16.43
N VAL A 288 12.67 -3.06 17.58
CA VAL A 288 13.07 -4.18 18.45
C VAL A 288 11.91 -4.62 19.36
N GLY A 289 11.17 -3.65 19.91
CA GLY A 289 10.09 -3.91 20.86
C GLY A 289 8.91 -4.72 20.31
N ILE A 290 8.72 -4.77 18.97
CA ILE A 290 7.68 -5.60 18.36
C ILE A 290 8.06 -7.09 18.33
N VAL A 291 9.35 -7.43 18.31
CA VAL A 291 9.83 -8.81 18.07
C VAL A 291 9.21 -9.84 19.00
N PRO A 292 9.07 -9.61 20.33
CA PRO A 292 8.45 -10.59 21.24
C PRO A 292 6.96 -10.87 20.96
N PHE A 293 6.25 -9.96 20.29
CA PHE A 293 4.83 -10.12 19.99
C PHE A 293 4.57 -10.84 18.66
N LEU A 294 5.54 -10.86 17.77
CA LEU A 294 5.38 -11.44 16.42
C LEU A 294 4.96 -12.93 16.44
N PRO A 295 5.48 -13.80 17.31
CA PRO A 295 5.08 -15.21 17.37
C PRO A 295 3.59 -15.45 17.65
N LEU A 296 2.88 -14.46 18.20
CA LEU A 296 1.44 -14.57 18.44
C LEU A 296 0.62 -14.61 17.14
N VAL A 297 1.14 -14.05 16.02
CA VAL A 297 0.42 -14.01 14.74
C VAL A 297 0.21 -15.41 14.14
N PRO A 298 1.21 -16.31 14.04
CA PRO A 298 0.99 -17.67 13.56
C PRO A 298 0.18 -18.58 14.51
N MET A 299 -0.02 -18.14 15.78
CA MET A 299 -0.85 -18.84 16.77
C MET A 299 -2.35 -18.49 16.63
N LEU A 300 -2.73 -17.77 15.57
CA LEU A 300 -4.10 -17.41 15.27
C LEU A 300 -4.95 -18.67 15.08
N ASP A 301 -6.05 -18.76 15.86
CA ASP A 301 -7.07 -19.79 15.82
C ASP A 301 -8.47 -19.18 16.00
N GLY A 302 -9.53 -19.97 16.01
CA GLY A 302 -10.91 -19.52 16.23
C GLY A 302 -11.25 -19.13 17.69
N GLY A 303 -10.26 -19.15 18.60
CA GLY A 303 -10.45 -18.85 20.02
C GLY A 303 -9.65 -17.67 20.53
N ALA A 304 -8.95 -17.88 21.65
CA ALA A 304 -8.12 -16.85 22.28
C ALA A 304 -6.95 -16.38 21.40
N GLY A 305 -6.46 -17.25 20.50
CA GLY A 305 -5.39 -16.92 19.53
C GLY A 305 -5.77 -15.79 18.59
N LEU A 306 -7.04 -15.65 18.20
CA LEU A 306 -7.51 -14.54 17.38
C LEU A 306 -7.25 -13.17 18.06
N TRP A 307 -7.56 -13.06 19.34
CA TRP A 307 -7.35 -11.83 20.10
C TRP A 307 -5.89 -11.52 20.33
N ALA A 308 -5.09 -12.55 20.67
CA ALA A 308 -3.65 -12.41 20.86
C ALA A 308 -2.95 -11.99 19.55
N ALA A 309 -3.27 -12.66 18.44
CA ALA A 309 -2.77 -12.32 17.12
C ALA A 309 -3.23 -10.92 16.68
N GLY A 310 -4.48 -10.54 16.94
CA GLY A 310 -5.02 -9.19 16.65
C GLY A 310 -4.29 -8.10 17.44
N ALA A 311 -3.99 -8.34 18.72
CA ALA A 311 -3.19 -7.42 19.53
C ALA A 311 -1.77 -7.29 18.98
N ALA A 312 -1.10 -8.39 18.64
CA ALA A 312 0.23 -8.37 18.04
C ALA A 312 0.25 -7.65 16.68
N TRP A 313 -0.77 -7.90 15.85
CA TRP A 313 -0.94 -7.22 14.57
C TRP A 313 -1.13 -5.71 14.74
N THR A 314 -1.90 -5.30 15.76
CA THR A 314 -2.09 -3.89 16.11
C THR A 314 -0.76 -3.24 16.51
N VAL A 315 0.02 -3.88 17.38
CA VAL A 315 1.33 -3.36 17.80
C VAL A 315 2.28 -3.24 16.60
N LEU A 316 2.28 -4.23 15.70
CA LEU A 316 3.06 -4.19 14.45
C LEU A 316 2.66 -2.98 13.59
N THR A 317 1.37 -2.77 13.41
CA THR A 317 0.91 -1.66 12.56
C THR A 317 1.08 -0.29 13.21
N VAL A 318 1.02 -0.18 14.54
CA VAL A 318 1.46 1.01 15.29
C VAL A 318 2.93 1.33 14.97
N LYS A 319 3.83 0.33 15.04
CA LYS A 319 5.24 0.48 14.65
C LYS A 319 5.36 0.98 13.21
N VAL A 320 4.60 0.40 12.28
CA VAL A 320 4.60 0.83 10.87
C VAL A 320 4.17 2.28 10.73
N GLY A 321 3.11 2.70 11.43
CA GLY A 321 2.63 4.09 11.42
C GLY A 321 3.68 5.07 11.94
N VAL A 322 4.30 4.78 13.09
CA VAL A 322 5.41 5.59 13.64
C VAL A 322 6.56 5.69 12.65
N SER A 323 7.00 4.54 12.13
CA SER A 323 8.13 4.46 11.21
C SER A 323 7.90 5.25 9.92
N ASN A 324 6.70 5.17 9.35
CA ASN A 324 6.35 5.88 8.11
C ASN A 324 6.49 7.40 8.28
N VAL A 325 5.96 7.97 9.36
CA VAL A 325 6.05 9.41 9.62
C VAL A 325 7.52 9.86 9.74
N ILE A 326 8.32 9.16 10.55
CA ILE A 326 9.71 9.55 10.79
C ILE A 326 10.57 9.38 9.53
N LYS A 327 10.44 8.23 8.83
CA LYS A 327 11.24 7.94 7.63
C LYS A 327 10.93 8.90 6.48
N VAL A 328 9.65 9.23 6.26
CA VAL A 328 9.25 10.21 5.24
C VAL A 328 9.79 11.58 5.57
N SER A 329 9.64 12.04 6.84
CA SER A 329 10.15 13.34 7.29
C SER A 329 11.67 13.41 7.19
N TYR A 330 12.38 12.35 7.59
CA TYR A 330 13.84 12.30 7.47
C TYR A 330 14.30 12.31 6.01
N ARG A 331 13.69 11.51 5.16
CA ARG A 331 14.01 11.50 3.72
C ARG A 331 13.88 12.90 3.11
N GLN A 332 12.82 13.63 3.45
CA GLN A 332 12.61 14.99 2.96
C GLN A 332 13.68 15.97 3.46
N ARG A 333 14.18 15.81 4.69
CA ARG A 333 15.24 16.65 5.25
C ARG A 333 16.63 16.28 4.73
N ALA A 334 16.89 14.98 4.52
CA ALA A 334 18.21 14.46 4.15
C ALA A 334 18.47 14.41 2.64
N THR A 335 17.47 14.73 1.81
CA THR A 335 17.60 14.64 0.35
C THR A 335 17.45 16.03 -0.28
N PRO A 336 18.41 16.49 -1.08
CA PRO A 336 18.26 17.73 -1.84
C PRO A 336 17.01 17.74 -2.71
N ASP A 337 16.32 18.87 -2.83
CA ASP A 337 15.04 19.00 -3.53
C ASP A 337 15.06 18.41 -4.96
N ARG A 338 16.16 18.63 -5.70
CA ARG A 338 16.36 18.09 -7.06
C ARG A 338 16.38 16.56 -7.13
N LEU A 339 16.69 15.86 -6.03
CA LEU A 339 16.82 14.40 -5.95
C LEU A 339 15.65 13.75 -5.22
N LEU A 340 14.78 14.53 -4.59
CA LEU A 340 13.70 14.03 -3.73
C LEU A 340 12.77 13.07 -4.50
N GLY A 341 12.42 13.42 -5.74
CA GLY A 341 11.61 12.57 -6.62
C GLY A 341 12.30 11.25 -6.98
N ARG A 342 13.61 11.32 -7.32
CA ARG A 342 14.41 10.14 -7.72
C ARG A 342 14.61 9.16 -6.56
N VAL A 343 14.94 9.67 -5.38
CA VAL A 343 15.07 8.87 -4.14
C VAL A 343 13.72 8.27 -3.76
N GLY A 344 12.64 9.06 -3.84
CA GLY A 344 11.29 8.59 -3.57
C GLY A 344 10.86 7.45 -4.50
N ALA A 345 11.11 7.57 -5.80
CA ALA A 345 10.82 6.55 -6.80
C ALA A 345 11.63 5.28 -6.56
N THR A 346 12.94 5.40 -6.27
CA THR A 346 13.81 4.26 -5.95
C THR A 346 13.32 3.52 -4.70
N MET A 347 13.04 4.23 -3.62
CA MET A 347 12.53 3.60 -2.40
C MET A 347 11.18 2.93 -2.64
N ARG A 348 10.25 3.61 -3.34
CA ARG A 348 8.94 3.04 -3.68
C ARG A 348 9.09 1.75 -4.50
N PHE A 349 9.98 1.73 -5.49
CA PHE A 349 10.26 0.54 -6.30
C PHE A 349 10.76 -0.63 -5.45
N LEU A 350 11.73 -0.40 -4.56
CA LEU A 350 12.27 -1.44 -3.67
C LEU A 350 11.23 -1.94 -2.66
N LEU A 351 10.44 -1.04 -2.08
CA LEU A 351 9.40 -1.38 -1.10
C LEU A 351 8.25 -2.16 -1.74
N THR A 352 7.83 -1.80 -2.97
CA THR A 352 6.77 -2.50 -3.70
C THR A 352 7.29 -3.83 -4.28
N GLY A 353 8.56 -3.87 -4.71
CA GLY A 353 9.22 -5.10 -5.12
C GLY A 353 9.24 -6.15 -4.01
N ALA A 354 9.50 -5.72 -2.79
CA ALA A 354 9.44 -6.59 -1.62
C ALA A 354 8.03 -7.17 -1.38
N LEU A 355 6.96 -6.42 -1.66
CA LEU A 355 5.58 -6.95 -1.61
C LEU A 355 5.36 -8.05 -2.64
N ALA A 356 5.78 -7.84 -3.91
CA ALA A 356 5.63 -8.85 -4.95
C ALA A 356 6.39 -10.15 -4.64
N ILE A 357 7.64 -10.02 -4.17
CA ILE A 357 8.45 -11.16 -3.72
C ILE A 357 7.80 -11.86 -2.53
N GLY A 358 7.30 -11.10 -1.56
CA GLY A 358 6.61 -11.64 -0.38
C GLY A 358 5.38 -12.45 -0.73
N ALA A 359 4.59 -11.99 -1.69
CA ALA A 359 3.41 -12.72 -2.17
C ALA A 359 3.80 -14.07 -2.82
N GLY A 360 4.82 -14.06 -3.69
CA GLY A 360 5.31 -15.28 -4.36
C GLY A 360 5.93 -16.27 -3.37
N VAL A 361 6.78 -15.79 -2.46
CA VAL A 361 7.39 -16.62 -1.39
C VAL A 361 6.31 -17.22 -0.50
N SER A 362 5.29 -16.43 -0.16
CA SER A 362 4.17 -16.88 0.67
C SER A 362 3.40 -18.04 0.02
N GLY A 363 3.08 -17.92 -1.28
CA GLY A 363 2.43 -18.98 -2.04
C GLY A 363 3.26 -20.26 -2.09
N LEU A 364 4.56 -20.12 -2.40
CA LEU A 364 5.49 -21.26 -2.50
C LEU A 364 5.64 -21.97 -1.15
N VAL A 365 5.94 -21.25 -0.07
CA VAL A 365 6.11 -21.83 1.26
C VAL A 365 4.80 -22.42 1.77
N GLY A 366 3.67 -21.73 1.52
CA GLY A 366 2.35 -22.20 1.91
C GLY A 366 1.94 -23.51 1.23
N GLU A 367 2.33 -23.69 -0.04
CA GLU A 367 2.09 -24.92 -0.79
C GLU A 367 2.98 -26.08 -0.33
N LEU A 368 4.29 -25.83 -0.19
CA LEU A 368 5.27 -26.87 0.13
C LEU A 368 5.27 -27.29 1.61
N ALA A 369 5.02 -26.35 2.52
CA ALA A 369 5.20 -26.58 3.96
C ALA A 369 3.96 -26.20 4.79
N GLY A 370 2.88 -25.76 4.14
CA GLY A 370 1.62 -25.40 4.78
C GLY A 370 1.50 -23.93 5.18
N VAL A 371 0.24 -23.49 5.32
CA VAL A 371 -0.13 -22.08 5.59
C VAL A 371 0.51 -21.54 6.86
N ARG A 372 0.51 -22.32 7.95
CA ARG A 372 1.11 -21.91 9.23
C ARG A 372 2.63 -21.72 9.12
N THR A 373 3.31 -22.57 8.36
CA THR A 373 4.76 -22.43 8.10
C THR A 373 5.06 -21.13 7.33
N ALA A 374 4.21 -20.78 6.37
CA ALA A 374 4.33 -19.49 5.67
C ALA A 374 4.13 -18.30 6.63
N LEU A 375 3.18 -18.38 7.58
CA LEU A 375 3.01 -17.35 8.61
C LEU A 375 4.27 -17.23 9.49
N TRP A 376 4.86 -18.36 9.92
CA TRP A 376 6.13 -18.37 10.69
C TRP A 376 7.29 -17.78 9.89
N ALA A 377 7.38 -18.08 8.58
CA ALA A 377 8.37 -17.48 7.69
C ALA A 377 8.19 -15.95 7.61
N GLY A 378 6.95 -15.46 7.44
CA GLY A 378 6.66 -14.04 7.42
C GLY A 378 7.03 -13.34 8.73
N VAL A 379 6.71 -13.94 9.87
CA VAL A 379 7.07 -13.44 11.21
C VAL A 379 8.58 -13.48 11.41
N GLY A 380 9.28 -14.51 10.93
CA GLY A 380 10.74 -14.57 10.95
C GLY A 380 11.38 -13.41 10.17
N VAL A 381 10.86 -13.12 8.98
CA VAL A 381 11.30 -11.94 8.18
C VAL A 381 11.02 -10.64 8.91
N LEU A 382 9.85 -10.50 9.55
CA LEU A 382 9.52 -9.32 10.37
C LEU A 382 10.47 -9.17 11.56
N ALA A 383 10.86 -10.26 12.22
CA ALA A 383 11.83 -10.22 13.30
C ALA A 383 13.22 -9.77 12.79
N VAL A 384 13.66 -10.30 11.65
CA VAL A 384 14.93 -9.92 11.01
C VAL A 384 14.89 -8.45 10.51
N SER A 385 13.72 -7.89 10.25
CA SER A 385 13.60 -6.52 9.76
C SER A 385 14.16 -5.45 10.73
N CYS A 386 14.35 -5.75 12.01
CA CYS A 386 15.00 -4.82 12.94
C CYS A 386 16.53 -4.72 12.73
N LEU A 387 17.17 -5.74 12.12
CA LEU A 387 18.63 -5.80 11.99
C LEU A 387 19.24 -4.60 11.22
N PRO A 388 18.68 -4.15 10.07
CA PRO A 388 19.20 -2.96 9.40
C PRO A 388 19.24 -1.71 10.28
N ILE A 389 18.32 -1.57 11.23
CA ILE A 389 18.33 -0.46 12.19
C ILE A 389 19.38 -0.68 13.28
N VAL A 390 19.42 -1.87 13.86
CA VAL A 390 20.36 -2.24 14.95
C VAL A 390 21.80 -2.20 14.46
N CYS A 391 22.08 -2.65 13.22
CA CYS A 391 23.41 -2.67 12.61
C CYS A 391 23.82 -1.32 11.99
N SER A 392 22.96 -0.30 12.03
CA SER A 392 23.24 1.01 11.48
C SER A 392 23.71 2.02 12.55
N PRO A 393 24.22 3.19 12.16
CA PRO A 393 24.53 4.26 13.10
C PRO A 393 23.32 4.71 13.93
N LEU A 394 22.11 4.43 13.50
CA LEU A 394 20.85 4.79 14.18
C LEU A 394 20.80 4.28 15.63
N ARG A 395 21.45 3.14 15.93
CA ARG A 395 21.45 2.57 17.30
C ARG A 395 22.04 3.53 18.35
N ALA A 396 22.98 4.39 17.94
CA ALA A 396 23.65 5.33 18.81
C ALA A 396 23.01 6.73 18.82
N LEU A 397 22.07 6.99 17.92
CA LEU A 397 21.45 8.29 17.75
C LEU A 397 20.16 8.40 18.58
N ARG A 398 20.10 9.43 19.43
CA ARG A 398 18.84 9.83 20.06
C ARG A 398 17.93 10.49 19.03
N ASP A 399 18.44 11.50 18.34
CA ASP A 399 17.75 12.25 17.32
C ASP A 399 18.41 12.02 15.95
N LEU A 400 17.61 12.10 14.89
CA LEU A 400 18.15 12.01 13.54
C LEU A 400 18.87 13.30 13.18
N PRO A 401 20.02 13.23 12.48
CA PRO A 401 20.74 14.43 12.06
C PRO A 401 19.84 15.32 11.20
N ALA A 402 19.94 16.63 11.41
CA ALA A 402 19.41 17.59 10.46
C ALA A 402 20.10 17.35 9.12
N GLY A 403 19.35 17.40 8.00
CA GLY A 403 19.96 17.34 6.68
C GLY A 403 21.05 18.39 6.55
N GLU A 404 22.09 18.09 5.79
CA GLU A 404 23.13 19.10 5.49
C GLU A 404 22.44 20.34 4.89
N GLU A 405 22.50 21.44 5.60
CA GLU A 405 22.08 22.75 5.07
C GLU A 405 22.93 23.00 3.81
N PRO A 406 22.36 23.29 2.65
CA PRO A 406 23.18 23.65 1.49
C PRO A 406 24.05 24.84 1.89
N ALA A 407 25.37 24.70 1.78
CA ALA A 407 26.31 25.75 2.09
C ALA A 407 25.82 27.06 1.45
N ARG A 408 25.55 28.06 2.28
CA ARG A 408 25.11 29.38 1.80
C ARG A 408 26.24 29.92 0.92
N PRO A 409 25.95 30.44 -0.30
CA PRO A 409 26.99 30.96 -1.20
C PRO A 409 27.53 32.32 -0.73
N HIS A 410 27.76 32.52 0.55
CA HIS A 410 28.14 33.82 1.09
C HIS A 410 29.46 33.84 1.89
N ASP A 411 30.23 32.76 1.93
CA ASP A 411 31.55 32.79 2.60
C ASP A 411 32.72 32.57 1.63
N ALA A 412 32.63 33.19 0.42
CA ALA A 412 33.77 33.42 -0.46
C ALA A 412 33.83 34.92 -0.72
N GLY A 413 34.32 35.65 0.29
CA GLY A 413 34.76 37.02 0.18
C GLY A 413 36.28 37.06 0.21
#